data_07425b7f0ed726182c3ae59c5d4a1175
#
_entry.id   07425b7f0ed726182c3ae59c5d4a1175
#
_cell.length_a   1.000
_cell.length_b   1.000
_cell.length_c   1.000
_cell.angle_alpha   90.00
_cell.angle_beta   90.00
_cell.angle_gamma   90.00
#
_symmetry.space_group_name_H-M   'P 1'
#
loop_
_entity.id
_entity.type
_entity.pdbx_description
1 polymer ?
#
loop_
_entity_poly.entity_id
_entity_poly.type
_entity_poly.pdbx_seq_one_letter_code
_entity_poly.pdbx_strand_id
1 'polypeptide(L)'
;MSSRQAPADSLQPLPVLYWQAERFELMNNFEFYTPTRVVFGKGSENKVGELVAGYGCRKVLIHYGSGSVKKTGLLDRVKKALDAAGISYCELGGVVPNPRLSLVREGIALCKKEGVDFLLAVGGGSVIDSAKAIGYGCSNDFDVWDIFEKKNQPKACLPIGVILTIAASGSEMSNSAVITNEEGWKKRGSNSDTCRPKFAVMNPELTMTLPEYQTMCGSTDILMHTMERYFTSNGNMQITDSIAEGLMRTVIENTLILLKNPNDYDARAEIMWAGSLSHNDLTGLGNGGNDFASHRLEHELGGMFDVAHGAGLAAIWGTWARYVYKDCLPRFKKFAIKVWNVENSGPDEEIALKGIEAMENFYREIKMPTNLRELGISPTDEQITELAKKCAIATGGKVGSAKVLYEEDMRKIFEAAR
;
A
#
# COMPACT_ATOMS: atom_id res chain seq x y z
N MET A 1 69.60 23.64 -0.51
CA MET A 1 68.12 23.80 -0.56
C MET A 1 67.57 22.69 -1.44
N SER A 2 67.08 21.63 -0.81
CA SER A 2 66.60 20.43 -1.49
C SER A 2 65.05 20.47 -1.49
N SER A 3 64.45 20.64 -2.66
CA SER A 3 63.02 20.57 -2.85
C SER A 3 62.58 19.11 -2.92
N ARG A 4 61.88 18.62 -1.91
CA ARG A 4 61.17 17.31 -1.94
C ARG A 4 59.87 17.51 -2.68
N GLN A 5 59.74 16.91 -3.86
CA GLN A 5 58.46 16.67 -4.53
C GLN A 5 57.72 15.54 -3.82
N ALA A 6 56.46 15.78 -3.45
CA ALA A 6 55.56 14.76 -2.98
C ALA A 6 55.08 13.87 -4.16
N PRO A 7 54.87 12.56 -3.94
CA PRO A 7 54.36 11.69 -5.00
C PRO A 7 52.89 11.98 -5.30
N ALA A 8 52.58 12.13 -6.59
CA ALA A 8 51.21 12.21 -7.08
C ALA A 8 50.52 10.86 -6.85
N ASP A 9 49.57 10.80 -5.94
CA ASP A 9 48.66 9.67 -5.79
C ASP A 9 47.83 9.50 -7.06
N SER A 10 48.14 8.46 -7.80
CA SER A 10 47.35 8.02 -8.95
C SER A 10 46.05 7.42 -8.44
N LEU A 11 44.97 8.21 -8.47
CA LEU A 11 43.62 7.68 -8.35
C LEU A 11 43.40 6.68 -9.52
N GLN A 12 43.44 5.41 -9.21
CA GLN A 12 43.00 4.39 -10.16
C GLN A 12 41.50 4.59 -10.43
N PRO A 13 41.08 4.66 -11.70
CA PRO A 13 39.65 4.72 -12.00
C PRO A 13 38.98 3.44 -11.47
N LEU A 14 37.89 3.61 -10.73
CA LEU A 14 37.04 2.49 -10.31
C LEU A 14 36.70 1.63 -11.53
N PRO A 15 36.74 0.30 -11.42
CA PRO A 15 36.40 -0.55 -12.55
C PRO A 15 34.96 -0.25 -12.95
N VAL A 16 34.79 0.28 -14.14
CA VAL A 16 33.48 0.38 -14.79
C VAL A 16 33.08 -1.06 -15.09
N LEU A 17 32.26 -1.63 -14.23
CA LEU A 17 31.61 -2.91 -14.48
C LEU A 17 30.68 -2.71 -15.69
N TYR A 18 31.20 -2.99 -16.87
CA TYR A 18 30.36 -3.18 -18.06
C TYR A 18 29.50 -4.40 -17.82
N TRP A 19 28.28 -4.18 -17.33
CA TRP A 19 27.23 -5.17 -17.49
C TRP A 19 27.01 -5.31 -19.00
N GLN A 20 27.33 -6.47 -19.57
CA GLN A 20 26.82 -6.84 -20.88
C GLN A 20 25.32 -6.95 -20.71
N ALA A 21 24.63 -5.84 -20.98
CA ALA A 21 23.19 -5.80 -21.05
C ALA A 21 22.82 -6.61 -22.31
N GLU A 22 22.30 -7.82 -22.10
CA GLU A 22 21.32 -8.34 -23.04
C GLU A 22 20.33 -7.17 -23.27
N ARG A 23 20.02 -6.86 -24.52
CA ARG A 23 19.14 -5.75 -24.90
C ARG A 23 17.77 -6.03 -24.31
N PHE A 24 17.56 -5.58 -23.06
CA PHE A 24 16.24 -5.49 -22.47
C PHE A 24 15.47 -4.39 -23.22
N GLU A 25 14.16 -4.61 -23.35
CA GLU A 25 13.23 -3.71 -23.98
C GLU A 25 13.41 -2.26 -23.47
N LEU A 26 13.11 -1.30 -24.35
CA LEU A 26 13.17 0.12 -24.04
C LEU A 26 12.28 0.42 -22.82
N MET A 27 12.67 1.43 -22.04
CA MET A 27 11.80 1.98 -20.98
C MET A 27 10.44 2.32 -21.58
N ASN A 28 9.36 1.83 -20.97
CA ASN A 28 8.02 2.14 -21.42
C ASN A 28 7.68 3.61 -21.12
N ASN A 29 6.83 4.22 -21.96
CA ASN A 29 6.30 5.53 -21.69
C ASN A 29 5.44 5.50 -20.41
N PHE A 30 5.49 6.56 -19.63
CA PHE A 30 4.68 6.70 -18.42
C PHE A 30 4.25 8.15 -18.19
N GLU A 31 3.19 8.31 -17.41
CA GLU A 31 2.77 9.57 -16.81
C GLU A 31 2.87 9.42 -15.29
N PHE A 32 3.39 10.46 -14.61
CA PHE A 32 3.46 10.49 -13.16
C PHE A 32 2.67 11.68 -12.62
N TYR A 33 1.62 11.38 -11.87
CA TYR A 33 0.74 12.38 -11.30
C TYR A 33 0.45 12.09 -9.84
N THR A 34 1.00 12.92 -8.94
CA THR A 34 0.83 12.78 -7.48
C THR A 34 0.60 14.16 -6.84
N PRO A 35 -0.62 14.73 -6.98
CA PRO A 35 -0.92 16.11 -6.62
C PRO A 35 -1.11 16.34 -5.11
N THR A 36 -1.10 15.30 -4.29
CA THR A 36 -1.37 15.39 -2.85
C THR A 36 -0.31 16.23 -2.14
N ARG A 37 -0.71 17.30 -1.47
CA ARG A 37 0.18 18.08 -0.60
C ARG A 37 0.46 17.32 0.69
N VAL A 38 1.70 16.98 0.96
CA VAL A 38 2.11 16.34 2.22
C VAL A 38 2.53 17.39 3.24
N VAL A 39 2.00 17.30 4.46
CA VAL A 39 2.39 18.11 5.62
C VAL A 39 2.90 17.16 6.69
N PHE A 40 4.22 17.00 6.74
CA PHE A 40 4.90 15.99 7.54
C PHE A 40 5.52 16.57 8.82
N GLY A 41 5.54 15.78 9.91
CA GLY A 41 6.28 16.08 11.13
C GLY A 41 5.39 16.26 12.36
N LYS A 42 6.04 16.45 13.50
CA LYS A 42 5.39 16.57 14.83
C LYS A 42 4.37 17.70 14.87
N GLY A 43 3.18 17.38 15.38
CA GLY A 43 2.11 18.37 15.56
C GLY A 43 1.51 18.90 14.25
N SER A 44 1.82 18.29 13.10
CA SER A 44 1.30 18.71 11.80
C SER A 44 -0.23 18.67 11.72
N GLU A 45 -0.90 17.83 12.51
CA GLU A 45 -2.35 17.75 12.60
C GLU A 45 -3.01 19.04 13.09
N ASN A 46 -2.28 19.90 13.79
CA ASN A 46 -2.80 21.18 14.26
C ASN A 46 -3.05 22.19 13.11
N LYS A 47 -2.46 21.94 11.92
CA LYS A 47 -2.64 22.79 10.72
C LYS A 47 -3.88 22.43 9.92
N VAL A 48 -4.65 21.39 10.32
CA VAL A 48 -5.75 20.87 9.51
C VAL A 48 -6.83 21.91 9.22
N GLY A 49 -7.15 22.80 10.17
CA GLY A 49 -8.11 23.88 9.96
C GLY A 49 -7.70 24.83 8.84
N GLU A 50 -6.44 25.29 8.83
CA GLU A 50 -5.89 26.15 7.77
C GLU A 50 -5.86 25.43 6.41
N LEU A 51 -5.50 24.14 6.40
CA LEU A 51 -5.47 23.35 5.17
C LEU A 51 -6.86 23.21 4.57
N VAL A 52 -7.87 22.89 5.37
CA VAL A 52 -9.26 22.78 4.90
C VAL A 52 -9.79 24.13 4.42
N ALA A 53 -9.55 25.22 5.19
CA ALA A 53 -9.96 26.57 4.81
C ALA A 53 -9.38 27.00 3.45
N GLY A 54 -8.13 26.58 3.16
CA GLY A 54 -7.46 26.87 1.89
C GLY A 54 -8.16 26.30 0.65
N TYR A 55 -9.08 25.35 0.82
CA TYR A 55 -9.92 24.81 -0.27
C TYR A 55 -11.30 25.46 -0.37
N GLY A 56 -11.59 26.48 0.45
CA GLY A 56 -12.85 27.22 0.43
C GLY A 56 -14.06 26.41 0.90
N CYS A 57 -13.83 25.33 1.66
CA CYS A 57 -14.91 24.48 2.19
C CYS A 57 -15.66 25.16 3.33
N ARG A 58 -16.93 24.83 3.46
CA ARG A 58 -17.82 25.36 4.49
C ARG A 58 -18.21 24.33 5.52
N LYS A 59 -18.36 23.06 5.09
CA LYS A 59 -18.80 21.98 5.96
C LYS A 59 -18.07 20.68 5.68
N VAL A 60 -17.44 20.14 6.72
CA VAL A 60 -16.60 18.93 6.68
C VAL A 60 -17.33 17.73 7.25
N LEU A 61 -17.24 16.56 6.62
CA LEU A 61 -17.47 15.30 7.30
C LEU A 61 -16.13 14.82 7.89
N ILE A 62 -16.02 14.74 9.21
CA ILE A 62 -14.91 14.05 9.89
C ILE A 62 -15.24 12.56 9.92
N HIS A 63 -14.49 11.77 9.13
CA HIS A 63 -14.68 10.33 9.01
C HIS A 63 -13.54 9.58 9.70
N TYR A 64 -13.85 8.59 10.56
CA TYR A 64 -12.84 7.93 11.39
C TYR A 64 -13.22 6.50 11.77
N GLY A 65 -12.26 5.75 12.36
CA GLY A 65 -12.45 4.37 12.79
C GLY A 65 -13.29 4.22 14.07
N SER A 66 -13.16 3.06 14.71
CA SER A 66 -14.03 2.68 15.84
C SER A 66 -13.78 3.38 17.17
N GLY A 67 -12.63 4.06 17.38
CA GLY A 67 -12.47 4.81 18.62
C GLY A 67 -11.06 5.19 19.05
N SER A 68 -10.00 4.75 18.38
CA SER A 68 -8.62 5.09 18.74
C SER A 68 -8.39 6.62 18.73
N VAL A 69 -8.89 7.30 17.72
CA VAL A 69 -8.77 8.77 17.59
C VAL A 69 -9.45 9.56 18.71
N LYS A 70 -10.51 8.98 19.32
CA LYS A 70 -11.16 9.53 20.51
C LYS A 70 -10.30 9.32 21.75
N LYS A 71 -9.81 8.07 21.95
CA LYS A 71 -9.00 7.71 23.12
C LYS A 71 -7.68 8.48 23.20
N THR A 72 -7.07 8.79 22.06
CA THR A 72 -5.81 9.58 21.99
C THR A 72 -6.02 11.08 22.02
N GLY A 73 -7.27 11.57 22.07
CA GLY A 73 -7.61 12.97 22.00
C GLY A 73 -7.33 13.62 20.64
N LEU A 74 -7.01 12.84 19.61
CA LEU A 74 -6.76 13.37 18.26
C LEU A 74 -8.02 14.01 17.67
N LEU A 75 -9.17 13.37 17.85
CA LEU A 75 -10.44 13.91 17.35
C LEU A 75 -10.75 15.30 17.93
N ASP A 76 -10.49 15.51 19.22
CA ASP A 76 -10.72 16.81 19.88
C ASP A 76 -9.75 17.88 19.36
N ARG A 77 -8.47 17.51 19.10
CA ARG A 77 -7.50 18.43 18.46
C ARG A 77 -7.94 18.84 17.06
N VAL A 78 -8.46 17.89 16.26
CA VAL A 78 -8.98 18.14 14.92
C VAL A 78 -10.19 19.10 14.97
N LYS A 79 -11.16 18.83 15.84
CA LYS A 79 -12.33 19.71 16.04
C LYS A 79 -11.91 21.13 16.43
N LYS A 80 -11.03 21.24 17.41
CA LYS A 80 -10.51 22.54 17.85
C LYS A 80 -9.82 23.31 16.71
N ALA A 81 -9.09 22.63 15.84
CA ALA A 81 -8.44 23.26 14.69
C ALA A 81 -9.46 23.73 13.64
N LEU A 82 -10.54 22.96 13.39
CA LEU A 82 -11.64 23.35 12.51
C LEU A 82 -12.45 24.52 13.09
N ASP A 83 -12.78 24.49 14.40
CA ASP A 83 -13.48 25.58 15.11
C ASP A 83 -12.67 26.87 15.01
N ALA A 84 -11.35 26.81 15.22
CA ALA A 84 -10.47 27.99 15.12
C ALA A 84 -10.43 28.57 13.70
N ALA A 85 -10.68 27.75 12.67
CA ALA A 85 -10.77 28.18 11.29
C ALA A 85 -12.20 28.56 10.85
N GLY A 86 -13.19 28.51 11.75
CA GLY A 86 -14.59 28.82 11.46
C GLY A 86 -15.30 27.81 10.56
N ILE A 87 -14.83 26.56 10.52
CA ILE A 87 -15.35 25.51 9.64
C ILE A 87 -16.32 24.64 10.42
N SER A 88 -17.54 24.51 9.92
CA SER A 88 -18.53 23.60 10.50
C SER A 88 -18.27 22.16 10.10
N TYR A 89 -18.68 21.22 10.94
CA TYR A 89 -18.47 19.79 10.67
C TYR A 89 -19.62 18.92 11.19
N CYS A 90 -19.71 17.73 10.62
CA CYS A 90 -20.42 16.59 11.19
C CYS A 90 -19.49 15.39 11.27
N GLU A 91 -19.90 14.32 11.94
CA GLU A 91 -19.03 13.19 12.23
C GLU A 91 -19.67 11.87 11.78
N LEU A 92 -18.85 10.97 11.25
CA LEU A 92 -19.20 9.58 11.03
C LEU A 92 -18.01 8.69 11.41
N GLY A 93 -18.12 8.01 12.53
CA GLY A 93 -17.16 7.00 13.00
C GLY A 93 -17.60 5.59 12.65
N GLY A 94 -16.81 4.60 13.09
CA GLY A 94 -17.20 3.21 13.00
C GLY A 94 -16.58 2.44 11.83
N VAL A 95 -15.63 3.03 11.11
CA VAL A 95 -14.90 2.28 10.07
C VAL A 95 -14.11 1.13 10.71
N VAL A 96 -14.31 -0.06 10.17
CA VAL A 96 -13.57 -1.27 10.54
C VAL A 96 -12.55 -1.63 9.45
N PRO A 97 -11.55 -2.49 9.72
CA PRO A 97 -10.73 -3.09 8.66
C PRO A 97 -11.61 -3.71 7.56
N ASN A 98 -11.14 -3.71 6.31
CA ASN A 98 -11.95 -4.08 5.14
C ASN A 98 -13.26 -3.26 5.07
N PRO A 99 -13.21 -1.94 4.79
CA PRO A 99 -14.32 -1.01 5.04
C PRO A 99 -15.60 -1.40 4.31
N ARG A 100 -16.73 -1.27 4.99
CA ARG A 100 -18.02 -1.82 4.57
C ARG A 100 -18.82 -0.84 3.70
N LEU A 101 -19.48 -1.37 2.69
CA LEU A 101 -20.34 -0.60 1.78
C LEU A 101 -21.53 0.02 2.50
N SER A 102 -22.10 -0.66 3.50
CA SER A 102 -23.21 -0.14 4.31
C SER A 102 -22.85 1.19 4.97
N LEU A 103 -21.68 1.31 5.60
CA LEU A 103 -21.21 2.55 6.23
C LEU A 103 -20.90 3.65 5.18
N VAL A 104 -20.41 3.27 4.00
CA VAL A 104 -20.21 4.21 2.89
C VAL A 104 -21.55 4.83 2.46
N ARG A 105 -22.60 4.01 2.30
CA ARG A 105 -23.95 4.49 1.95
C ARG A 105 -24.55 5.41 3.03
N GLU A 106 -24.34 5.08 4.31
CA GLU A 106 -24.70 5.96 5.43
C GLU A 106 -23.98 7.31 5.32
N GLY A 107 -22.67 7.30 5.05
CA GLY A 107 -21.87 8.51 4.87
C GLY A 107 -22.35 9.36 3.69
N ILE A 108 -22.71 8.76 2.57
CA ILE A 108 -23.28 9.47 1.41
C ILE A 108 -24.60 10.14 1.78
N ALA A 109 -25.49 9.43 2.48
CA ALA A 109 -26.77 9.99 2.93
C ALA A 109 -26.58 11.16 3.90
N LEU A 110 -25.65 11.01 4.86
CA LEU A 110 -25.30 12.06 5.81
C LEU A 110 -24.72 13.29 5.10
N CYS A 111 -23.79 13.13 4.19
CA CYS A 111 -23.19 14.23 3.43
C CYS A 111 -24.25 15.00 2.64
N LYS A 112 -25.16 14.31 1.94
CA LYS A 112 -26.25 14.94 1.19
C LYS A 112 -27.21 15.70 2.10
N LYS A 113 -27.60 15.13 3.24
CA LYS A 113 -28.48 15.76 4.23
C LYS A 113 -27.87 17.02 4.82
N GLU A 114 -26.59 16.96 5.17
CA GLU A 114 -25.90 18.02 5.91
C GLU A 114 -25.24 19.08 5.00
N GLY A 115 -25.23 18.88 3.69
CA GLY A 115 -24.60 19.78 2.72
C GLY A 115 -23.07 19.81 2.86
N VAL A 116 -22.47 18.64 3.09
CA VAL A 116 -21.01 18.48 3.21
C VAL A 116 -20.34 18.75 1.85
N ASP A 117 -19.29 19.56 1.86
CA ASP A 117 -18.51 19.90 0.67
C ASP A 117 -17.03 19.50 0.75
N PHE A 118 -16.61 18.86 1.87
CA PHE A 118 -15.27 18.33 2.08
C PHE A 118 -15.27 17.10 3.01
N LEU A 119 -14.41 16.13 2.72
CA LEU A 119 -14.22 14.93 3.55
C LEU A 119 -12.87 14.99 4.26
N LEU A 120 -12.83 14.79 5.58
CA LEU A 120 -11.61 14.68 6.36
C LEU A 120 -11.51 13.27 6.94
N ALA A 121 -10.66 12.44 6.34
CA ALA A 121 -10.36 11.09 6.81
C ALA A 121 -9.33 11.14 7.94
N VAL A 122 -9.70 10.72 9.15
CA VAL A 122 -8.81 10.66 10.32
C VAL A 122 -8.58 9.21 10.68
N GLY A 123 -7.55 8.58 10.10
CA GLY A 123 -7.35 7.14 10.26
C GLY A 123 -6.28 6.57 9.35
N GLY A 124 -6.32 5.25 9.16
CA GLY A 124 -5.51 4.50 8.21
C GLY A 124 -6.25 4.26 6.88
N GLY A 125 -5.70 3.37 6.05
CA GLY A 125 -6.19 3.07 4.70
C GLY A 125 -7.69 2.80 4.62
N SER A 126 -8.25 1.98 5.51
CA SER A 126 -9.69 1.68 5.52
C SER A 126 -10.57 2.93 5.68
N VAL A 127 -10.15 3.88 6.53
CA VAL A 127 -10.89 5.14 6.72
C VAL A 127 -10.77 6.03 5.47
N ILE A 128 -9.59 6.06 4.87
CA ILE A 128 -9.33 6.85 3.66
C ILE A 128 -10.13 6.29 2.48
N ASP A 129 -10.13 4.97 2.29
CA ASP A 129 -10.86 4.29 1.22
C ASP A 129 -12.37 4.47 1.36
N SER A 130 -12.88 4.37 2.60
CA SER A 130 -14.29 4.66 2.90
C SER A 130 -14.64 6.12 2.57
N ALA A 131 -13.78 7.07 2.94
CA ALA A 131 -13.98 8.49 2.60
C ALA A 131 -13.96 8.72 1.08
N LYS A 132 -13.03 8.08 0.33
CA LYS A 132 -13.00 8.13 -1.13
C LYS A 132 -14.30 7.61 -1.75
N ALA A 133 -14.81 6.49 -1.25
CA ALA A 133 -16.07 5.93 -1.72
C ALA A 133 -17.26 6.83 -1.39
N ILE A 134 -17.31 7.45 -0.20
CA ILE A 134 -18.32 8.47 0.15
C ILE A 134 -18.24 9.64 -0.83
N GLY A 135 -17.01 10.14 -1.10
CA GLY A 135 -16.77 11.23 -2.05
C GLY A 135 -17.28 10.93 -3.46
N TYR A 136 -17.10 9.71 -3.93
CA TYR A 136 -17.66 9.24 -5.20
C TYR A 136 -19.19 9.26 -5.19
N GLY A 137 -19.83 8.65 -4.17
CA GLY A 137 -21.27 8.57 -4.09
C GLY A 137 -22.00 9.91 -3.87
N CYS A 138 -21.28 10.91 -3.36
CA CYS A 138 -21.78 12.28 -3.26
C CYS A 138 -21.71 13.05 -4.58
N SER A 139 -20.82 12.67 -5.48
CA SER A 139 -20.48 13.44 -6.69
C SER A 139 -20.94 12.79 -8.00
N ASN A 140 -21.60 11.64 -7.93
CA ASN A 140 -22.11 10.91 -9.09
C ASN A 140 -23.56 10.46 -8.87
N ASP A 141 -24.35 10.30 -9.95
CA ASP A 141 -25.80 10.05 -9.91
C ASP A 141 -26.17 8.55 -9.99
N PHE A 142 -25.24 7.65 -9.69
CA PHE A 142 -25.44 6.20 -9.67
C PHE A 142 -24.98 5.59 -8.35
N ASP A 143 -25.32 4.32 -8.08
CA ASP A 143 -24.89 3.64 -6.87
C ASP A 143 -23.36 3.53 -6.83
N VAL A 144 -22.76 3.87 -5.70
CA VAL A 144 -21.30 3.88 -5.53
C VAL A 144 -20.67 2.49 -5.77
N TRP A 145 -21.39 1.42 -5.51
CA TRP A 145 -20.89 0.05 -5.74
C TRP A 145 -20.68 -0.26 -7.22
N ASP A 146 -21.41 0.39 -8.13
CA ASP A 146 -21.23 0.23 -9.57
C ASP A 146 -19.83 0.63 -10.05
N ILE A 147 -19.15 1.52 -9.33
CA ILE A 147 -17.74 1.87 -9.57
C ILE A 147 -16.83 0.67 -9.27
N PHE A 148 -17.05 0.01 -8.15
CA PHE A 148 -16.24 -1.13 -7.69
C PHE A 148 -16.53 -2.41 -8.48
N GLU A 149 -17.73 -2.54 -9.05
CA GLU A 149 -18.07 -3.60 -10.02
C GLU A 149 -17.68 -3.27 -11.47
N LYS A 150 -17.02 -2.11 -11.69
CA LYS A 150 -16.60 -1.62 -13.01
C LYS A 150 -17.75 -1.40 -14.01
N LYS A 151 -18.96 -1.22 -13.52
CA LYS A 151 -20.15 -0.88 -14.35
C LYS A 151 -20.15 0.60 -14.74
N ASN A 152 -19.65 1.46 -13.86
CA ASN A 152 -19.54 2.89 -14.06
C ASN A 152 -18.14 3.41 -13.71
N GLN A 153 -17.71 4.51 -14.32
CA GLN A 153 -16.48 5.22 -13.99
C GLN A 153 -16.82 6.49 -13.19
N PRO A 154 -16.09 6.81 -12.10
CA PRO A 154 -16.33 8.02 -11.34
C PRO A 154 -15.89 9.25 -12.15
N LYS A 155 -16.82 10.19 -12.36
CA LYS A 155 -16.54 11.46 -13.06
C LYS A 155 -16.01 12.54 -12.13
N ALA A 156 -16.36 12.48 -10.86
CA ALA A 156 -15.97 13.42 -9.82
C ALA A 156 -15.91 12.75 -8.44
N CYS A 157 -15.28 13.43 -7.49
CA CYS A 157 -15.22 13.05 -6.09
C CYS A 157 -15.22 14.33 -5.24
N LEU A 158 -15.88 14.33 -4.09
CA LEU A 158 -15.71 15.41 -3.13
C LEU A 158 -14.23 15.52 -2.74
N PRO A 159 -13.71 16.74 -2.50
CA PRO A 159 -12.34 16.92 -2.06
C PRO A 159 -12.11 16.21 -0.71
N ILE A 160 -10.93 15.58 -0.57
CA ILE A 160 -10.57 14.77 0.59
C ILE A 160 -9.27 15.30 1.19
N GLY A 161 -9.25 15.51 2.51
CA GLY A 161 -8.04 15.67 3.30
C GLY A 161 -7.82 14.44 4.18
N VAL A 162 -6.57 14.15 4.53
CA VAL A 162 -6.21 13.00 5.36
C VAL A 162 -5.38 13.45 6.55
N ILE A 163 -5.67 12.88 7.72
CA ILE A 163 -4.76 12.81 8.87
C ILE A 163 -4.44 11.34 9.07
N LEU A 164 -3.21 10.95 8.73
CA LEU A 164 -2.78 9.57 8.72
C LEU A 164 -2.43 9.10 10.14
N THR A 165 -2.99 7.96 10.56
CA THR A 165 -2.71 7.35 11.87
C THR A 165 -2.12 5.94 11.79
N ILE A 166 -2.05 5.36 10.60
CA ILE A 166 -1.48 4.03 10.33
C ILE A 166 -0.71 4.09 9.02
N ALA A 167 0.59 3.84 9.06
CA ALA A 167 1.41 3.69 7.87
C ALA A 167 1.24 2.27 7.31
N ALA A 168 0.68 2.13 6.11
CA ALA A 168 0.43 0.86 5.42
C ALA A 168 0.13 1.09 3.93
N SER A 169 -1.15 1.19 3.58
CA SER A 169 -1.69 1.15 2.21
C SER A 169 -1.26 2.28 1.27
N GLY A 170 -0.68 3.38 1.78
CA GLY A 170 -0.38 4.56 0.96
C GLY A 170 -1.62 5.26 0.36
N SER A 171 -2.81 4.97 0.89
CA SER A 171 -4.07 5.51 0.35
C SER A 171 -4.13 7.04 0.41
N GLU A 172 -3.39 7.68 1.31
CA GLU A 172 -3.29 9.14 1.44
C GLU A 172 -2.67 9.84 0.23
N MET A 173 -1.93 9.12 -0.62
CA MET A 173 -1.35 9.65 -1.86
C MET A 173 -1.78 8.88 -3.13
N SER A 174 -2.55 7.81 -3.00
CA SER A 174 -2.95 6.97 -4.13
C SER A 174 -4.30 7.38 -4.73
N ASN A 175 -4.53 6.92 -5.96
CA ASN A 175 -5.83 7.01 -6.65
C ASN A 175 -6.71 5.77 -6.43
N SER A 176 -6.31 4.88 -5.54
CA SER A 176 -7.01 3.62 -5.26
C SER A 176 -7.94 3.75 -4.07
N ALA A 177 -9.06 3.03 -4.10
CA ALA A 177 -9.94 2.77 -2.96
C ALA A 177 -10.43 1.33 -3.01
N VAL A 178 -10.51 0.66 -1.87
CA VAL A 178 -10.98 -0.73 -1.76
C VAL A 178 -12.11 -0.81 -0.75
N ILE A 179 -13.28 -1.34 -1.16
CA ILE A 179 -14.47 -1.47 -0.32
C ILE A 179 -14.95 -2.92 -0.33
N THR A 180 -15.52 -3.34 0.79
CA THR A 180 -16.15 -4.65 0.94
C THR A 180 -17.66 -4.52 0.93
N ASN A 181 -18.30 -5.15 -0.03
CA ASN A 181 -19.75 -5.32 -0.02
C ASN A 181 -20.10 -6.56 0.81
N GLU A 182 -20.87 -6.36 1.87
CA GLU A 182 -21.32 -7.43 2.77
C GLU A 182 -22.24 -8.42 2.07
N GLU A 183 -22.91 -7.99 0.99
CA GLU A 183 -23.68 -8.90 0.14
C GLU A 183 -22.72 -9.71 -0.73
N GLY A 184 -22.50 -10.95 -0.33
CA GLY A 184 -21.60 -11.91 -0.97
C GLY A 184 -20.12 -11.71 -0.61
N TRP A 185 -19.81 -10.85 0.36
CA TRP A 185 -18.46 -10.63 0.89
C TRP A 185 -17.43 -10.38 -0.21
N LYS A 186 -17.74 -9.39 -1.07
CA LYS A 186 -16.92 -9.04 -2.22
C LYS A 186 -16.03 -7.86 -1.87
N LYS A 187 -14.72 -8.07 -1.71
CA LYS A 187 -13.73 -7.00 -1.55
C LYS A 187 -13.23 -6.56 -2.93
N ARG A 188 -13.50 -5.32 -3.33
CA ARG A 188 -13.22 -4.80 -4.68
C ARG A 188 -12.57 -3.43 -4.62
N GLY A 189 -11.63 -3.21 -5.56
CA GLY A 189 -10.93 -1.94 -5.72
C GLY A 189 -11.32 -1.18 -6.98
N SER A 190 -11.21 0.14 -6.90
CA SER A 190 -11.35 1.07 -8.01
C SER A 190 -10.24 2.11 -7.97
N ASN A 191 -9.76 2.53 -9.14
CA ASN A 191 -8.72 3.54 -9.30
C ASN A 191 -9.26 4.71 -10.11
N SER A 192 -9.08 5.93 -9.60
CA SER A 192 -9.37 7.17 -10.34
C SER A 192 -8.63 8.34 -9.70
N ASP A 193 -8.02 9.19 -10.50
CA ASP A 193 -7.31 10.38 -10.00
C ASP A 193 -8.25 11.40 -9.36
N THR A 194 -9.56 11.30 -9.60
CA THR A 194 -10.55 12.18 -8.99
C THR A 194 -10.61 12.04 -7.46
N CYS A 195 -10.22 10.87 -6.88
CA CYS A 195 -10.24 10.64 -5.44
C CYS A 195 -8.89 10.85 -4.75
N ARG A 196 -7.84 11.26 -5.48
CA ARG A 196 -6.55 11.55 -4.83
C ARG A 196 -6.75 12.62 -3.77
N PRO A 197 -6.33 12.40 -2.51
CA PRO A 197 -6.48 13.39 -1.45
C PRO A 197 -5.80 14.70 -1.81
N LYS A 198 -6.39 15.82 -1.41
CA LYS A 198 -5.85 17.16 -1.64
C LYS A 198 -4.64 17.42 -0.75
N PHE A 199 -4.69 16.89 0.47
CA PHE A 199 -3.54 16.91 1.38
C PHE A 199 -3.52 15.67 2.27
N ALA A 200 -2.32 15.34 2.76
CA ALA A 200 -2.07 14.33 3.77
C ALA A 200 -1.25 14.96 4.91
N VAL A 201 -1.83 14.98 6.10
CA VAL A 201 -1.14 15.34 7.34
C VAL A 201 -0.54 14.08 7.94
N MET A 202 0.76 14.09 8.15
CA MET A 202 1.56 12.91 8.50
C MET A 202 2.44 13.22 9.70
N ASN A 203 1.93 12.99 10.92
CA ASN A 203 2.71 13.06 12.16
C ASN A 203 3.07 11.64 12.61
N PRO A 204 4.35 11.22 12.58
CA PRO A 204 4.78 9.90 13.00
C PRO A 204 4.36 9.53 14.43
N GLU A 205 4.23 10.51 15.34
CA GLU A 205 3.80 10.26 16.71
C GLU A 205 2.39 9.68 16.81
N LEU A 206 1.52 9.94 15.82
CA LEU A 206 0.16 9.39 15.78
C LEU A 206 0.15 7.87 15.57
N THR A 207 1.25 7.28 15.09
CA THR A 207 1.40 5.84 14.89
C THR A 207 2.00 5.10 16.10
N MET A 208 2.54 5.80 17.10
CA MET A 208 3.21 5.19 18.25
C MET A 208 2.27 4.39 19.16
N THR A 209 0.96 4.65 19.08
CA THR A 209 -0.04 3.92 19.88
C THR A 209 -0.56 2.65 19.19
N LEU A 210 -0.06 2.34 17.99
CA LEU A 210 -0.46 1.15 17.27
C LEU A 210 0.05 -0.11 17.97
N PRO A 211 -0.78 -1.17 18.09
CA PRO A 211 -0.30 -2.49 18.46
C PRO A 211 0.82 -2.98 17.52
N GLU A 212 1.77 -3.76 18.05
CA GLU A 212 2.86 -4.36 17.28
C GLU A 212 2.35 -5.03 16.01
N TYR A 213 1.33 -5.90 16.14
CA TYR A 213 0.74 -6.62 15.00
C TYR A 213 0.29 -5.69 13.86
N GLN A 214 -0.36 -4.56 14.18
CA GLN A 214 -0.81 -3.62 13.16
C GLN A 214 0.37 -2.88 12.50
N THR A 215 1.42 -2.60 13.26
CA THR A 215 2.66 -2.01 12.70
C THR A 215 3.31 -2.99 11.72
N MET A 216 3.44 -4.27 12.08
CA MET A 216 4.04 -5.29 11.22
C MET A 216 3.18 -5.58 9.98
N CYS A 217 1.85 -5.62 10.12
CA CYS A 217 0.94 -5.69 8.97
C CYS A 217 1.12 -4.48 8.03
N GLY A 218 1.27 -3.28 8.58
CA GLY A 218 1.50 -2.07 7.79
C GLY A 218 2.80 -2.12 7.00
N SER A 219 3.91 -2.49 7.65
CA SER A 219 5.21 -2.66 6.98
C SER A 219 5.16 -3.72 5.88
N THR A 220 4.46 -4.82 6.11
CA THR A 220 4.24 -5.88 5.11
C THR A 220 3.50 -5.35 3.89
N ASP A 221 2.45 -4.57 4.08
CA ASP A 221 1.66 -3.97 3.00
C ASP A 221 2.49 -2.98 2.16
N ILE A 222 3.31 -2.14 2.81
CA ILE A 222 4.25 -1.23 2.14
C ILE A 222 5.24 -1.99 1.26
N LEU A 223 5.84 -3.07 1.80
CA LEU A 223 6.75 -3.93 1.05
C LEU A 223 6.03 -4.59 -0.13
N MET A 224 4.81 -5.08 0.08
CA MET A 224 4.04 -5.76 -0.96
C MET A 224 3.71 -4.81 -2.12
N HIS A 225 3.22 -3.61 -1.84
CA HIS A 225 2.97 -2.61 -2.88
C HIS A 225 4.21 -2.32 -3.73
N THR A 226 5.39 -2.26 -3.11
CA THR A 226 6.66 -2.04 -3.81
C THR A 226 7.07 -3.27 -4.61
N MET A 227 6.99 -4.47 -4.02
CA MET A 227 7.37 -5.72 -4.68
C MET A 227 6.50 -6.03 -5.90
N GLU A 228 5.18 -5.76 -5.83
CA GLU A 228 4.27 -6.02 -6.94
C GLU A 228 4.40 -5.03 -8.11
N ARG A 229 5.09 -3.91 -7.88
CA ARG A 229 5.56 -3.03 -8.96
C ARG A 229 6.96 -3.40 -9.45
N TYR A 230 7.75 -4.03 -8.60
CA TYR A 230 9.12 -4.46 -8.90
C TYR A 230 9.17 -5.78 -9.69
N PHE A 231 8.35 -6.78 -9.34
CA PHE A 231 8.30 -8.07 -10.03
C PHE A 231 7.46 -7.98 -11.31
N THR A 232 8.11 -7.53 -12.38
CA THR A 232 7.53 -7.43 -13.72
C THR A 232 8.42 -8.14 -14.73
N SER A 233 7.83 -8.78 -15.72
CA SER A 233 8.56 -9.46 -16.80
C SER A 233 9.11 -8.50 -17.86
N ASN A 234 8.67 -7.23 -17.87
CA ASN A 234 8.95 -6.26 -18.93
C ASN A 234 9.54 -4.96 -18.40
N GLY A 235 10.43 -4.36 -19.19
CA GLY A 235 10.98 -3.03 -18.97
C GLY A 235 12.31 -3.01 -18.20
N ASN A 236 13.16 -2.05 -18.58
CA ASN A 236 14.45 -1.79 -17.92
C ASN A 236 14.44 -0.38 -17.34
N MET A 237 14.37 -0.28 -16.01
CA MET A 237 14.17 1.00 -15.33
C MET A 237 15.08 1.13 -14.13
N GLN A 238 16.35 1.42 -14.40
CA GLN A 238 17.38 1.45 -13.36
C GLN A 238 17.05 2.40 -12.20
N ILE A 239 16.57 3.62 -12.49
CA ILE A 239 16.26 4.58 -11.42
C ILE A 239 15.04 4.16 -10.60
N THR A 240 13.97 3.71 -11.25
CA THR A 240 12.77 3.22 -10.56
C THR A 240 13.08 1.99 -9.72
N ASP A 241 13.85 1.04 -10.26
CA ASP A 241 14.32 -0.12 -9.52
C ASP A 241 15.15 0.27 -8.30
N SER A 242 16.10 1.21 -8.46
CA SER A 242 16.95 1.67 -7.35
C SER A 242 16.13 2.34 -6.24
N ILE A 243 15.09 3.10 -6.59
CA ILE A 243 14.14 3.68 -5.64
C ILE A 243 13.37 2.58 -4.91
N ALA A 244 12.84 1.60 -5.63
CA ALA A 244 12.10 0.47 -5.06
C ALA A 244 12.98 -0.39 -4.13
N GLU A 245 14.21 -0.71 -4.56
CA GLU A 245 15.20 -1.46 -3.79
C GLU A 245 15.60 -0.71 -2.51
N GLY A 246 15.84 0.61 -2.60
CA GLY A 246 16.13 1.48 -1.46
C GLY A 246 14.97 1.53 -0.48
N LEU A 247 13.73 1.72 -0.98
CA LEU A 247 12.53 1.74 -0.16
C LEU A 247 12.35 0.42 0.58
N MET A 248 12.49 -0.73 -0.09
CA MET A 248 12.35 -2.04 0.54
C MET A 248 13.36 -2.24 1.67
N ARG A 249 14.66 -1.93 1.44
CA ARG A 249 15.68 -2.02 2.50
C ARG A 249 15.37 -1.12 3.69
N THR A 250 15.00 0.14 3.44
CA THR A 250 14.62 1.09 4.50
C THR A 250 13.45 0.57 5.33
N VAL A 251 12.42 0.02 4.69
CA VAL A 251 11.26 -0.56 5.40
C VAL A 251 11.66 -1.77 6.23
N ILE A 252 12.46 -2.70 5.69
CA ILE A 252 12.95 -3.87 6.42
C ILE A 252 13.72 -3.46 7.67
N GLU A 253 14.72 -2.58 7.53
CA GLU A 253 15.56 -2.10 8.62
C GLU A 253 14.74 -1.41 9.71
N ASN A 254 13.88 -0.47 9.34
CA ASN A 254 13.09 0.31 10.30
C ASN A 254 11.97 -0.52 10.94
N THR A 255 11.43 -1.54 10.25
CA THR A 255 10.49 -2.48 10.87
C THR A 255 11.15 -3.29 11.97
N LEU A 256 12.40 -3.73 11.80
CA LEU A 256 13.17 -4.43 12.84
C LEU A 256 13.53 -3.50 14.02
N ILE A 257 13.73 -2.21 13.77
CA ILE A 257 13.88 -1.21 14.85
C ILE A 257 12.56 -1.10 15.63
N LEU A 258 11.43 -0.96 14.94
CA LEU A 258 10.11 -0.83 15.57
C LEU A 258 9.66 -2.09 16.33
N LEU A 259 10.10 -3.28 15.91
CA LEU A 259 9.89 -4.52 16.66
C LEU A 259 10.52 -4.47 18.05
N LYS A 260 11.69 -3.82 18.20
CA LYS A 260 12.43 -3.68 19.45
C LYS A 260 12.06 -2.41 20.23
N ASN A 261 11.83 -1.32 19.52
CA ASN A 261 11.47 -0.01 20.07
C ASN A 261 10.27 0.59 19.31
N PRO A 262 9.02 0.26 19.69
CA PRO A 262 7.83 0.71 18.98
C PRO A 262 7.61 2.23 19.02
N ASN A 263 8.32 2.96 19.87
CA ASN A 263 8.21 4.42 19.99
C ASN A 263 9.38 5.18 19.34
N ASP A 264 10.21 4.51 18.54
CA ASP A 264 11.27 5.16 17.79
C ASP A 264 10.68 6.10 16.74
N TYR A 265 10.89 7.41 16.92
CA TYR A 265 10.30 8.42 16.06
C TYR A 265 10.83 8.35 14.62
N ASP A 266 12.13 8.18 14.46
CA ASP A 266 12.78 8.19 13.15
C ASP A 266 12.36 6.96 12.36
N ALA A 267 12.31 5.78 12.97
CA ALA A 267 11.80 4.59 12.33
C ALA A 267 10.30 4.71 11.97
N ARG A 268 9.46 5.32 12.83
CA ARG A 268 8.07 5.62 12.50
C ARG A 268 7.95 6.59 11.32
N ALA A 269 8.83 7.59 11.26
CA ALA A 269 8.87 8.57 10.19
C ALA A 269 9.25 7.93 8.85
N GLU A 270 10.30 7.09 8.83
CA GLU A 270 10.73 6.37 7.64
C GLU A 270 9.61 5.42 7.10
N ILE A 271 9.01 4.62 7.98
CA ILE A 271 7.90 3.74 7.59
C ILE A 271 6.69 4.54 7.09
N MET A 272 6.36 5.66 7.72
CA MET A 272 5.23 6.50 7.31
C MET A 272 5.45 7.11 5.92
N TRP A 273 6.65 7.62 5.65
CA TRP A 273 6.97 8.18 4.33
C TRP A 273 7.08 7.10 3.25
N ALA A 274 7.73 5.98 3.57
CA ALA A 274 7.82 4.83 2.66
C ALA A 274 6.43 4.32 2.25
N GLY A 275 5.45 4.30 3.18
CA GLY A 275 4.08 3.91 2.89
C GLY A 275 3.45 4.73 1.77
N SER A 276 3.58 6.04 1.82
CA SER A 276 3.08 6.93 0.77
C SER A 276 3.78 6.69 -0.59
N LEU A 277 5.10 6.53 -0.57
CA LEU A 277 5.90 6.35 -1.79
C LEU A 277 5.69 4.96 -2.42
N SER A 278 5.36 3.94 -1.64
CA SER A 278 5.12 2.58 -2.13
C SER A 278 3.88 2.49 -3.01
N HIS A 279 2.90 3.39 -2.84
CA HIS A 279 1.60 3.30 -3.55
C HIS A 279 1.17 4.58 -4.29
N ASN A 280 2.08 5.52 -4.51
CA ASN A 280 1.83 6.71 -5.34
C ASN A 280 2.32 6.56 -6.80
N ASP A 281 2.55 5.34 -7.25
CA ASP A 281 3.05 4.91 -8.55
C ASP A 281 4.57 5.08 -8.76
N LEU A 282 5.30 5.80 -7.90
CA LEU A 282 6.73 6.09 -8.06
C LEU A 282 7.58 4.81 -8.28
N THR A 283 7.29 3.74 -7.55
CA THR A 283 8.07 2.49 -7.58
C THR A 283 7.76 1.58 -8.77
N GLY A 284 6.87 2.01 -9.68
CA GLY A 284 6.46 1.23 -10.86
C GLY A 284 6.55 1.98 -12.19
N LEU A 285 7.11 3.21 -12.19
CA LEU A 285 7.15 4.04 -13.41
C LEU A 285 7.98 3.38 -14.52
N GLY A 286 7.37 3.33 -15.74
CA GLY A 286 7.98 2.81 -16.97
C GLY A 286 8.14 1.28 -16.99
N ASN A 287 7.62 0.52 -16.02
CA ASN A 287 7.55 -0.94 -16.09
C ASN A 287 6.47 -1.39 -17.12
N GLY A 288 6.51 -2.65 -17.53
CA GLY A 288 5.55 -3.21 -18.51
C GLY A 288 4.18 -3.56 -17.94
N GLY A 289 3.92 -3.20 -16.69
CA GLY A 289 2.68 -3.50 -15.94
C GLY A 289 2.98 -3.99 -14.54
N ASN A 290 2.14 -3.62 -13.59
CA ASN A 290 2.26 -4.06 -12.20
C ASN A 290 1.70 -5.49 -12.05
N ASP A 291 2.24 -6.28 -11.13
CA ASP A 291 1.81 -7.66 -10.90
C ASP A 291 0.46 -7.73 -10.17
N PHE A 292 0.41 -7.24 -8.95
CA PHE A 292 -0.75 -7.24 -8.06
C PHE A 292 -1.44 -8.60 -7.84
N ALA A 293 -0.79 -9.71 -8.20
CA ALA A 293 -1.36 -11.05 -8.00
C ALA A 293 -1.56 -11.37 -6.52
N SER A 294 -0.56 -11.09 -5.65
CA SER A 294 -0.67 -11.34 -4.21
C SER A 294 -1.81 -10.54 -3.59
N HIS A 295 -1.98 -9.26 -3.95
CA HIS A 295 -3.10 -8.45 -3.49
C HIS A 295 -4.46 -9.01 -3.95
N ARG A 296 -4.57 -9.45 -5.21
CA ARG A 296 -5.85 -9.99 -5.70
C ARG A 296 -6.23 -11.31 -5.04
N LEU A 297 -5.25 -12.18 -4.79
CA LEU A 297 -5.45 -13.39 -4.01
C LEU A 297 -5.85 -13.06 -2.55
N GLU A 298 -5.16 -12.12 -1.91
CA GLU A 298 -5.47 -11.69 -0.55
C GLU A 298 -6.86 -11.05 -0.44
N HIS A 299 -7.30 -10.30 -1.43
CA HIS A 299 -8.64 -9.70 -1.41
C HIS A 299 -9.75 -10.75 -1.22
N GLU A 300 -9.58 -11.93 -1.77
CA GLU A 300 -10.55 -13.02 -1.58
C GLU A 300 -10.41 -13.66 -0.19
N LEU A 301 -9.19 -13.78 0.36
CA LEU A 301 -8.97 -14.19 1.75
C LEU A 301 -9.59 -13.18 2.74
N GLY A 302 -9.32 -11.90 2.53
CA GLY A 302 -9.88 -10.82 3.34
C GLY A 302 -11.41 -10.73 3.23
N GLY A 303 -11.95 -11.00 2.04
CA GLY A 303 -13.40 -11.06 1.81
C GLY A 303 -14.07 -12.24 2.51
N MET A 304 -13.51 -13.44 2.41
CA MET A 304 -14.11 -14.68 2.92
C MET A 304 -13.89 -14.87 4.43
N PHE A 305 -12.71 -14.51 4.94
CA PHE A 305 -12.29 -14.82 6.31
C PHE A 305 -12.09 -13.59 7.20
N ASP A 306 -12.26 -12.38 6.65
CA ASP A 306 -12.06 -11.10 7.34
C ASP A 306 -10.70 -10.97 8.04
N VAL A 307 -9.63 -11.51 7.42
CA VAL A 307 -8.27 -11.47 7.95
C VAL A 307 -7.66 -10.08 7.80
N ALA A 308 -6.64 -9.78 8.63
CA ALA A 308 -5.88 -8.56 8.50
C ALA A 308 -5.09 -8.54 7.19
N HIS A 309 -5.23 -7.46 6.40
CA HIS A 309 -4.73 -7.37 5.03
C HIS A 309 -3.23 -7.69 4.90
N GLY A 310 -2.37 -7.01 5.68
CA GLY A 310 -0.91 -7.27 5.63
C GLY A 310 -0.52 -8.69 6.04
N ALA A 311 -1.25 -9.30 7.00
CA ALA A 311 -1.02 -10.69 7.37
C ALA A 311 -1.45 -11.67 6.28
N GLY A 312 -2.59 -11.42 5.62
CA GLY A 312 -3.03 -12.19 4.46
C GLY A 312 -2.04 -12.12 3.30
N LEU A 313 -1.47 -10.93 3.03
CA LEU A 313 -0.42 -10.75 2.04
C LEU A 313 0.84 -11.55 2.37
N ALA A 314 1.32 -11.51 3.61
CA ALA A 314 2.49 -12.27 4.04
C ALA A 314 2.27 -13.78 3.87
N ALA A 315 1.08 -14.27 4.26
CA ALA A 315 0.71 -15.68 4.19
C ALA A 315 0.70 -16.26 2.76
N ILE A 316 0.41 -15.44 1.75
CA ILE A 316 0.31 -15.91 0.36
C ILE A 316 1.58 -15.66 -0.45
N TRP A 317 2.38 -14.64 -0.09
CA TRP A 317 3.48 -14.16 -0.92
C TRP A 317 4.55 -15.22 -1.20
N GLY A 318 5.01 -15.95 -0.19
CA GLY A 318 6.07 -16.96 -0.34
C GLY A 318 5.69 -18.05 -1.33
N THR A 319 4.45 -18.52 -1.27
CA THR A 319 3.90 -19.54 -2.19
C THR A 319 3.75 -18.98 -3.59
N TRP A 320 3.23 -17.75 -3.74
CA TRP A 320 3.16 -17.06 -5.03
C TRP A 320 4.57 -16.89 -5.62
N ALA A 321 5.54 -16.40 -4.86
CA ALA A 321 6.89 -16.17 -5.32
C ALA A 321 7.55 -17.46 -5.84
N ARG A 322 7.42 -18.57 -5.11
CA ARG A 322 7.91 -19.88 -5.54
C ARG A 322 7.20 -20.43 -6.77
N TYR A 323 5.94 -20.04 -6.99
CA TYR A 323 5.19 -20.46 -8.17
C TYR A 323 5.63 -19.72 -9.45
N VAL A 324 6.02 -18.43 -9.34
CA VAL A 324 6.28 -17.56 -10.49
C VAL A 324 7.76 -17.24 -10.76
N TYR A 325 8.69 -17.51 -9.81
CA TYR A 325 10.06 -17.00 -9.89
C TYR A 325 10.82 -17.39 -11.15
N LYS A 326 10.54 -18.58 -11.72
CA LYS A 326 11.19 -19.04 -12.95
C LYS A 326 10.76 -18.24 -14.18
N ASP A 327 9.52 -17.80 -14.21
CA ASP A 327 8.96 -16.96 -15.30
C ASP A 327 9.51 -15.52 -15.25
N CYS A 328 10.04 -15.09 -14.09
CA CYS A 328 10.59 -13.75 -13.85
C CYS A 328 11.97 -13.80 -13.17
N LEU A 329 12.79 -14.81 -13.49
CA LEU A 329 14.03 -15.16 -12.81
C LEU A 329 15.02 -13.98 -12.65
N PRO A 330 15.29 -13.15 -13.69
CA PRO A 330 16.21 -12.02 -13.54
C PRO A 330 15.79 -11.02 -12.45
N ARG A 331 14.49 -10.80 -12.25
CA ARG A 331 13.96 -9.90 -11.23
C ARG A 331 14.09 -10.48 -9.83
N PHE A 332 13.80 -11.77 -9.65
CA PHE A 332 14.00 -12.47 -8.38
C PHE A 332 15.47 -12.57 -7.99
N LYS A 333 16.37 -12.83 -8.95
CA LYS A 333 17.82 -12.76 -8.73
C LYS A 333 18.24 -11.35 -8.29
N LYS A 334 17.78 -10.30 -9.00
CA LYS A 334 18.09 -8.91 -8.68
C LYS A 334 17.59 -8.53 -7.30
N PHE A 335 16.37 -8.93 -6.92
CA PHE A 335 15.80 -8.75 -5.59
C PHE A 335 16.66 -9.37 -4.50
N ALA A 336 17.10 -10.62 -4.69
CA ALA A 336 17.98 -11.31 -3.75
C ALA A 336 19.28 -10.54 -3.52
N ILE A 337 19.93 -10.07 -4.58
CA ILE A 337 21.21 -9.35 -4.51
C ILE A 337 21.02 -7.93 -3.95
N LYS A 338 20.03 -7.18 -4.46
CA LYS A 338 19.91 -5.74 -4.19
C LYS A 338 19.15 -5.40 -2.90
N VAL A 339 18.23 -6.26 -2.49
CA VAL A 339 17.45 -6.06 -1.27
C VAL A 339 18.03 -6.85 -0.11
N TRP A 340 18.42 -8.10 -0.33
CA TRP A 340 18.86 -9.03 0.72
C TRP A 340 20.39 -9.24 0.79
N ASN A 341 21.16 -8.57 -0.07
CA ASN A 341 22.62 -8.70 -0.14
C ASN A 341 23.09 -10.16 -0.34
N VAL A 342 22.29 -11.00 -1.02
CA VAL A 342 22.69 -12.36 -1.36
C VAL A 342 23.89 -12.28 -2.32
N GLU A 343 24.91 -13.08 -2.06
CA GLU A 343 26.10 -13.11 -2.90
C GLU A 343 25.74 -13.57 -4.33
N ASN A 344 26.25 -12.85 -5.34
CA ASN A 344 26.04 -13.17 -6.74
C ASN A 344 27.01 -14.27 -7.19
N SER A 345 26.91 -15.45 -6.58
CA SER A 345 27.74 -16.63 -6.88
C SER A 345 26.87 -17.89 -6.96
N GLY A 346 27.01 -18.63 -8.05
CA GLY A 346 26.23 -19.83 -8.31
C GLY A 346 25.09 -19.64 -9.32
N PRO A 347 24.22 -20.65 -9.46
CA PRO A 347 23.09 -20.64 -10.39
C PRO A 347 22.06 -19.56 -10.04
N ASP A 348 21.49 -18.90 -11.04
CA ASP A 348 20.52 -17.83 -10.88
C ASP A 348 19.28 -18.26 -10.09
N GLU A 349 18.80 -19.49 -10.31
CA GLU A 349 17.68 -20.06 -9.55
C GLU A 349 17.98 -20.18 -8.05
N GLU A 350 19.17 -20.59 -7.67
CA GLU A 350 19.57 -20.70 -6.26
C GLU A 350 19.65 -19.32 -5.59
N ILE A 351 20.18 -18.32 -6.31
CA ILE A 351 20.24 -16.95 -5.81
C ILE A 351 18.82 -16.41 -5.61
N ALA A 352 17.93 -16.60 -6.57
CA ALA A 352 16.54 -16.18 -6.50
C ALA A 352 15.81 -16.83 -5.31
N LEU A 353 15.97 -18.15 -5.11
CA LEU A 353 15.37 -18.87 -3.99
C LEU A 353 15.89 -18.40 -2.63
N LYS A 354 17.18 -18.06 -2.50
CA LYS A 354 17.74 -17.45 -1.28
C LYS A 354 17.09 -16.10 -0.96
N GLY A 355 16.76 -15.30 -1.99
CA GLY A 355 16.03 -14.05 -1.79
C GLY A 355 14.60 -14.26 -1.31
N ILE A 356 13.90 -15.27 -1.84
CA ILE A 356 12.56 -15.65 -1.38
C ILE A 356 12.62 -16.13 0.08
N GLU A 357 13.57 -17.01 0.40
CA GLU A 357 13.76 -17.50 1.77
C GLU A 357 14.10 -16.39 2.75
N ALA A 358 14.94 -15.43 2.37
CA ALA A 358 15.26 -14.26 3.19
C ALA A 358 14.01 -13.43 3.54
N MET A 359 13.12 -13.23 2.57
CA MET A 359 11.86 -12.52 2.80
C MET A 359 10.89 -13.31 3.70
N GLU A 360 10.78 -14.63 3.51
CA GLU A 360 9.98 -15.49 4.39
C GLU A 360 10.54 -15.49 5.84
N ASN A 361 11.86 -15.49 6.00
CA ASN A 361 12.50 -15.40 7.30
C ASN A 361 12.25 -14.05 7.97
N PHE A 362 12.29 -12.95 7.20
CA PHE A 362 11.90 -11.65 7.70
C PHE A 362 10.44 -11.62 8.18
N TYR A 363 9.49 -12.20 7.44
CA TYR A 363 8.11 -12.31 7.88
C TYR A 363 7.98 -13.08 9.20
N ARG A 364 8.71 -14.19 9.36
CA ARG A 364 8.73 -14.94 10.63
C ARG A 364 9.33 -14.11 11.78
N GLU A 365 10.42 -13.36 11.53
CA GLU A 365 11.05 -12.49 12.52
C GLU A 365 10.10 -11.41 13.03
N ILE A 366 9.32 -10.80 12.14
CA ILE A 366 8.30 -9.80 12.51
C ILE A 366 6.95 -10.43 12.89
N LYS A 367 6.91 -11.73 13.11
CA LYS A 367 5.72 -12.50 13.55
C LYS A 367 4.54 -12.44 12.57
N MET A 368 4.82 -12.28 11.29
CA MET A 368 3.82 -12.39 10.22
C MET A 368 3.72 -13.83 9.72
N PRO A 369 2.50 -14.30 9.40
CA PRO A 369 2.28 -15.66 8.90
C PRO A 369 2.91 -15.85 7.51
N THR A 370 3.43 -17.05 7.23
CA THR A 370 4.00 -17.42 5.92
C THR A 370 3.16 -18.46 5.18
N ASN A 371 2.02 -18.84 5.73
CA ASN A 371 1.02 -19.72 5.13
C ASN A 371 -0.36 -19.50 5.76
N LEU A 372 -1.41 -20.11 5.20
CA LEU A 372 -2.80 -19.91 5.65
C LEU A 372 -3.06 -20.48 7.04
N ARG A 373 -2.38 -21.56 7.42
CA ARG A 373 -2.52 -22.16 8.78
C ARG A 373 -1.96 -21.20 9.83
N GLU A 374 -0.80 -20.61 9.60
CA GLU A 374 -0.21 -19.60 10.50
C GLU A 374 -1.07 -18.33 10.55
N LEU A 375 -1.78 -18.00 9.47
CA LEU A 375 -2.77 -16.92 9.44
C LEU A 375 -4.00 -17.22 10.29
N GLY A 376 -4.16 -18.47 10.73
CA GLY A 376 -5.29 -18.92 11.56
C GLY A 376 -6.49 -19.40 10.76
N ILE A 377 -6.35 -19.70 9.48
CA ILE A 377 -7.42 -20.22 8.63
C ILE A 377 -7.04 -21.57 8.01
N SER A 378 -8.06 -22.40 7.79
CA SER A 378 -7.90 -23.73 7.18
C SER A 378 -9.03 -23.95 6.16
N PRO A 379 -8.91 -23.33 4.96
CA PRO A 379 -9.96 -23.41 3.95
C PRO A 379 -10.14 -24.84 3.45
N THR A 380 -11.41 -25.24 3.18
CA THR A 380 -11.73 -26.50 2.52
C THR A 380 -11.39 -26.44 1.02
N ASP A 381 -11.44 -27.59 0.33
CA ASP A 381 -11.20 -27.65 -1.11
C ASP A 381 -12.27 -26.84 -1.90
N GLU A 382 -13.52 -26.85 -1.42
CA GLU A 382 -14.61 -26.04 -1.99
C GLU A 382 -14.32 -24.53 -1.80
N GLN A 383 -13.86 -24.12 -0.61
CA GLN A 383 -13.49 -22.73 -0.34
C GLN A 383 -12.31 -22.28 -1.18
N ILE A 384 -11.28 -23.12 -1.36
CA ILE A 384 -10.15 -22.83 -2.25
C ILE A 384 -10.62 -22.64 -3.69
N THR A 385 -11.50 -23.49 -4.17
CA THR A 385 -12.09 -23.38 -5.50
C THR A 385 -12.90 -22.09 -5.63
N GLU A 386 -13.68 -21.74 -4.61
CA GLU A 386 -14.45 -20.48 -4.58
C GLU A 386 -13.53 -19.24 -4.58
N LEU A 387 -12.45 -19.23 -3.77
CA LEU A 387 -11.45 -18.16 -3.73
C LEU A 387 -10.84 -17.92 -5.13
N ALA A 388 -10.37 -18.99 -5.78
CA ALA A 388 -9.77 -18.90 -7.12
C ALA A 388 -10.76 -18.37 -8.17
N LYS A 389 -11.99 -18.88 -8.17
CA LYS A 389 -13.07 -18.44 -9.06
C LYS A 389 -13.43 -16.97 -8.84
N LYS A 390 -13.60 -16.53 -7.58
CA LYS A 390 -13.91 -15.13 -7.24
C LYS A 390 -12.77 -14.20 -7.68
N CYS A 391 -11.51 -14.61 -7.45
CA CYS A 391 -10.34 -13.87 -7.89
C CYS A 391 -10.30 -13.73 -9.43
N ALA A 392 -10.50 -14.82 -10.16
CA ALA A 392 -10.55 -14.81 -11.62
C ALA A 392 -11.65 -13.87 -12.14
N ILE A 393 -12.87 -13.93 -11.58
CA ILE A 393 -13.97 -13.03 -11.95
C ILE A 393 -13.59 -11.56 -11.70
N ALA A 394 -13.02 -11.26 -10.52
CA ALA A 394 -12.65 -9.90 -10.13
C ALA A 394 -11.56 -9.28 -11.02
N THR A 395 -10.69 -10.13 -11.60
CA THR A 395 -9.54 -9.72 -12.42
C THR A 395 -9.79 -9.82 -13.93
N GLY A 396 -11.02 -10.21 -14.33
CA GLY A 396 -11.35 -10.41 -15.76
C GLY A 396 -10.69 -11.65 -16.38
N GLY A 397 -10.50 -12.70 -15.59
CA GLY A 397 -9.99 -14.01 -15.98
C GLY A 397 -8.50 -14.22 -15.78
N LYS A 398 -7.70 -13.16 -15.53
CA LYS A 398 -6.25 -13.28 -15.36
C LYS A 398 -5.66 -12.16 -14.52
N VAL A 399 -4.49 -12.40 -13.89
CA VAL A 399 -3.72 -11.41 -13.13
C VAL A 399 -2.23 -11.75 -13.18
N GLY A 400 -1.38 -10.75 -12.92
CA GLY A 400 0.07 -10.93 -12.79
C GLY A 400 0.85 -10.42 -14.00
N SER A 401 2.06 -9.91 -13.72
CA SER A 401 3.06 -9.46 -14.68
C SER A 401 4.34 -10.29 -14.60
N ALA A 402 4.73 -10.75 -13.42
CA ALA A 402 5.81 -11.73 -13.26
C ALA A 402 5.50 -13.01 -14.04
N LYS A 403 4.27 -13.47 -13.91
CA LYS A 403 3.63 -14.53 -14.67
C LYS A 403 2.15 -14.25 -14.79
N VAL A 404 1.56 -14.39 -15.96
CA VAL A 404 0.11 -14.34 -16.12
C VAL A 404 -0.52 -15.57 -15.49
N LEU A 405 -1.33 -15.35 -14.43
CA LEU A 405 -2.03 -16.39 -13.68
C LEU A 405 -3.50 -16.44 -14.12
N TYR A 406 -4.00 -17.65 -14.37
CA TYR A 406 -5.40 -17.96 -14.60
C TYR A 406 -6.03 -18.63 -13.37
N GLU A 407 -7.32 -18.91 -13.39
CA GLU A 407 -8.06 -19.50 -12.25
C GLU A 407 -7.38 -20.74 -11.68
N GLU A 408 -6.90 -21.63 -12.55
CA GLU A 408 -6.21 -22.86 -12.12
C GLU A 408 -4.86 -22.59 -11.44
N ASP A 409 -4.11 -21.57 -11.88
CA ASP A 409 -2.87 -21.16 -11.22
C ASP A 409 -3.16 -20.57 -9.82
N MET A 410 -4.21 -19.72 -9.74
CA MET A 410 -4.66 -19.14 -8.46
C MET A 410 -5.06 -20.23 -7.48
N ARG A 411 -5.81 -21.26 -7.94
CA ARG A 411 -6.19 -22.43 -7.15
C ARG A 411 -4.97 -23.16 -6.60
N LYS A 412 -3.98 -23.45 -7.44
CA LYS A 412 -2.73 -24.10 -7.03
C LYS A 412 -1.95 -23.30 -5.99
N ILE A 413 -1.91 -21.97 -6.14
CA ILE A 413 -1.25 -21.09 -5.16
C ILE A 413 -1.98 -21.15 -3.80
N PHE A 414 -3.31 -21.10 -3.76
CA PHE A 414 -4.07 -21.25 -2.51
C PHE A 414 -3.88 -22.63 -1.88
N GLU A 415 -3.90 -23.71 -2.68
CA GLU A 415 -3.65 -25.07 -2.20
C GLU A 415 -2.26 -25.22 -1.56
N ALA A 416 -1.24 -24.67 -2.23
CA ALA A 416 0.13 -24.74 -1.73
C ALA A 416 0.39 -23.84 -0.52
N ALA A 417 -0.42 -22.80 -0.32
CA ALA A 417 -0.34 -21.91 0.84
C ALA A 417 -1.08 -22.46 2.09
N ARG A 418 -1.90 -23.50 1.94
CA ARG A 418 -2.65 -24.17 3.03
C ARG A 418 -1.72 -25.01 3.92
#